data_8ab5ea4a54e6a69affe0010b43d9cbd1
#
_entry.id   8ab5ea4a54e6a69affe0010b43d9cbd1
#
_cell.length_a   1.000
_cell.length_b   1.000
_cell.length_c   1.000
_cell.angle_alpha   90.00
_cell.angle_beta   90.00
_cell.angle_gamma   90.00
#
_symmetry.space_group_name_H-M   'P 1'
#
loop_
_entity.id
_entity.type
_entity.pdbx_description
1 polymer ?
#
loop_
_entity_poly.entity_id
_entity_poly.type
_entity_poly.pdbx_seq_one_letter_code
_entity_poly.pdbx_strand_id
1 'polypeptide(L)'
;MSLINLNAFEILKLFNSNKISAVEYVSELISHIKLREPNVEAWAFLNEDLVKSQAKKIDEKRSKNLQKPFAGIPIGIKDIIDTKDFPTENGSKTCIGRKPKEDAHLVKLLRENDIIIFGKCVTTEFALSAPGKTKNPNNLECTPGGSSSGSAAAVADKMIPTSIGTQTGGSVLRPASYNGIIGFKPTFGSISRSGISPISYRLDHPGVYARCIEDIRIISNLIISYDENDYDMINNLSLKENIVEKSDYKFAFVKGPAWPKGDEDMKENFEDFISKSKLNITEITLPESFDNALQNHEIIMNGGIYSSLKKVYKEDKENLHPYTINRIENGLNLNASDYVDAIENAKKM
;
A
#
# COMPACT_ATOMS: atom_id res chain seq x y z
N MET A 1 14.89 16.09 -20.26
CA MET A 1 14.21 14.84 -19.84
C MET A 1 13.35 15.22 -18.63
N SER A 2 12.04 14.98 -18.66
CA SER A 2 11.18 15.36 -17.52
C SER A 2 11.43 14.42 -16.34
N LEU A 3 11.67 14.99 -15.16
CA LEU A 3 12.05 14.26 -13.93
C LEU A 3 10.92 13.36 -13.42
N ILE A 4 9.66 13.64 -13.73
CA ILE A 4 8.51 12.82 -13.32
C ILE A 4 8.53 11.41 -13.93
N ASN A 5 9.22 11.21 -15.05
CA ASN A 5 9.34 9.90 -15.70
C ASN A 5 10.38 9.00 -15.03
N LEU A 6 11.27 9.57 -14.23
CA LEU A 6 12.31 8.83 -13.53
C LEU A 6 11.73 8.11 -12.31
N ASN A 7 12.31 6.96 -11.98
CA ASN A 7 12.04 6.26 -10.74
C ASN A 7 12.89 6.82 -9.58
N ALA A 8 12.61 6.44 -8.34
CA ALA A 8 13.33 6.97 -7.18
C ALA A 8 14.84 6.64 -7.23
N PHE A 9 15.21 5.46 -7.71
CA PHE A 9 16.59 5.04 -7.84
C PHE A 9 17.37 5.91 -8.86
N GLU A 10 16.73 6.29 -9.97
CA GLU A 10 17.32 7.19 -10.97
C GLU A 10 17.47 8.62 -10.43
N ILE A 11 16.46 9.10 -9.72
CA ILE A 11 16.51 10.41 -9.04
C ILE A 11 17.65 10.46 -8.02
N LEU A 12 17.84 9.41 -7.23
CA LEU A 12 18.96 9.33 -6.27
C LEU A 12 20.32 9.46 -6.97
N LYS A 13 20.51 8.89 -8.16
CA LYS A 13 21.74 9.08 -8.94
C LYS A 13 21.97 10.54 -9.33
N LEU A 14 20.90 11.25 -9.70
CA LEU A 14 20.98 12.68 -10.01
C LEU A 14 21.27 13.50 -8.76
N PHE A 15 20.63 13.18 -7.65
CA PHE A 15 20.94 13.79 -6.36
C PHE A 15 22.40 13.58 -5.96
N ASN A 16 22.90 12.35 -5.97
CA ASN A 16 24.27 12.01 -5.58
C ASN A 16 25.34 12.62 -6.50
N SER A 17 25.00 12.92 -7.73
CA SER A 17 25.88 13.64 -8.68
C SER A 17 25.67 15.16 -8.66
N ASN A 18 24.88 15.70 -7.74
CA ASN A 18 24.52 17.11 -7.63
C ASN A 18 23.97 17.73 -8.93
N LYS A 19 23.31 16.93 -9.78
CA LYS A 19 22.70 17.40 -11.03
C LYS A 19 21.36 18.07 -10.83
N ILE A 20 20.67 17.74 -9.76
CA ILE A 20 19.40 18.34 -9.35
C ILE A 20 19.34 18.45 -7.82
N SER A 21 18.57 19.39 -7.31
CA SER A 21 18.21 19.52 -5.91
C SER A 21 16.90 18.79 -5.59
N ALA A 22 16.68 18.49 -4.31
CA ALA A 22 15.40 17.95 -3.86
C ALA A 22 14.26 18.96 -4.06
N VAL A 23 14.54 20.27 -3.89
CA VAL A 23 13.57 21.35 -4.13
C VAL A 23 13.15 21.40 -5.62
N GLU A 24 14.08 21.28 -6.57
CA GLU A 24 13.74 21.23 -8.01
C GLU A 24 12.86 20.04 -8.32
N TYR A 25 13.21 18.85 -7.81
CA TYR A 25 12.43 17.64 -8.06
C TYR A 25 11.00 17.72 -7.50
N VAL A 26 10.83 18.08 -6.24
CA VAL A 26 9.48 18.19 -5.66
C VAL A 26 8.66 19.30 -6.32
N SER A 27 9.29 20.36 -6.82
CA SER A 27 8.59 21.43 -7.54
C SER A 27 8.04 20.96 -8.88
N GLU A 28 8.78 20.11 -9.61
CA GLU A 28 8.28 19.49 -10.84
C GLU A 28 7.12 18.53 -10.57
N LEU A 29 7.23 17.70 -9.50
CA LEU A 29 6.13 16.82 -9.08
C LEU A 29 4.88 17.62 -8.69
N ILE A 30 5.02 18.69 -7.91
CA ILE A 30 3.89 19.57 -7.52
C ILE A 30 3.22 20.16 -8.76
N SER A 31 4.01 20.61 -9.74
CA SER A 31 3.47 21.16 -10.99
C SER A 31 2.68 20.10 -11.77
N HIS A 32 3.19 18.87 -11.84
CA HIS A 32 2.49 17.75 -12.47
C HIS A 32 1.21 17.38 -11.72
N ILE A 33 1.26 17.32 -10.38
CA ILE A 33 0.07 17.05 -9.56
C ILE A 33 -1.01 18.10 -9.81
N LYS A 34 -0.69 19.39 -9.82
CA LYS A 34 -1.66 20.45 -10.11
C LYS A 34 -2.38 20.26 -11.45
N LEU A 35 -1.70 19.73 -12.44
CA LEU A 35 -2.28 19.44 -13.75
C LEU A 35 -3.19 18.21 -13.73
N ARG A 36 -2.83 17.17 -12.99
CA ARG A 36 -3.44 15.85 -13.05
C ARG A 36 -4.50 15.60 -11.97
N GLU A 37 -4.29 16.12 -10.76
CA GLU A 37 -5.14 15.86 -9.60
C GLU A 37 -6.61 16.22 -9.82
N PRO A 38 -7.00 17.29 -10.56
CA PRO A 38 -8.41 17.56 -10.85
C PRO A 38 -9.13 16.42 -11.58
N ASN A 39 -8.40 15.54 -12.27
CA ASN A 39 -8.98 14.41 -13.00
C ASN A 39 -8.80 13.08 -12.28
N VAL A 40 -7.69 12.87 -11.59
CA VAL A 40 -7.34 11.58 -10.96
C VAL A 40 -7.82 11.47 -9.52
N GLU A 41 -7.83 12.59 -8.78
CA GLU A 41 -8.27 12.67 -7.39
C GLU A 41 -7.58 11.64 -6.45
N ALA A 42 -6.24 11.57 -6.57
CA ALA A 42 -5.43 10.61 -5.81
C ALA A 42 -5.12 11.04 -4.37
N TRP A 43 -5.20 12.35 -4.08
CA TRP A 43 -4.78 12.90 -2.80
C TRP A 43 -5.95 13.25 -1.89
N ALA A 44 -5.86 12.81 -0.63
CA ALA A 44 -6.72 13.26 0.45
C ALA A 44 -6.20 14.59 1.02
N PHE A 45 -4.88 14.68 1.26
CA PHE A 45 -4.25 15.89 1.76
C PHE A 45 -2.88 16.10 1.12
N LEU A 46 -2.63 17.34 0.70
CA LEU A 46 -1.35 17.84 0.21
C LEU A 46 -1.03 19.16 0.92
N ASN A 47 0.25 19.38 1.20
CA ASN A 47 0.73 20.66 1.69
C ASN A 47 2.06 20.99 1.00
N GLU A 48 1.98 21.84 -0.04
CA GLU A 48 3.14 22.18 -0.88
C GLU A 48 4.27 22.85 -0.08
N ASP A 49 3.93 23.74 0.86
CA ASP A 49 4.92 24.46 1.65
C ASP A 49 5.67 23.50 2.58
N LEU A 50 4.95 22.56 3.19
CA LEU A 50 5.55 21.52 4.01
C LEU A 50 6.49 20.63 3.19
N VAL A 51 6.07 20.19 2.00
CA VAL A 51 6.89 19.36 1.10
C VAL A 51 8.15 20.11 0.68
N LYS A 52 8.02 21.36 0.24
CA LYS A 52 9.17 22.22 -0.13
C LYS A 52 10.10 22.48 1.05
N SER A 53 9.54 22.67 2.25
CA SER A 53 10.34 22.83 3.47
C SER A 53 11.16 21.58 3.80
N GLN A 54 10.57 20.39 3.67
CA GLN A 54 11.29 19.11 3.82
C GLN A 54 12.43 19.00 2.79
N ALA A 55 12.13 19.27 1.52
CA ALA A 55 13.13 19.23 0.43
C ALA A 55 14.29 20.18 0.69
N LYS A 56 14.00 21.42 1.11
CA LYS A 56 15.05 22.42 1.45
C LYS A 56 15.97 21.92 2.57
N LYS A 57 15.41 21.33 3.63
CA LYS A 57 16.22 20.75 4.73
C LYS A 57 17.13 19.62 4.23
N ILE A 58 16.68 18.85 3.26
CA ILE A 58 17.48 17.78 2.66
C ILE A 58 18.62 18.36 1.84
N ASP A 59 18.37 19.38 1.00
CA ASP A 59 19.41 20.07 0.23
C ASP A 59 20.45 20.73 1.16
N GLU A 60 20.02 21.31 2.31
CA GLU A 60 20.93 21.84 3.34
C GLU A 60 21.80 20.74 3.98
N LYS A 61 21.24 19.55 4.25
CA LYS A 61 22.02 18.40 4.74
C LYS A 61 23.02 17.92 3.69
N ARG A 62 22.60 17.86 2.42
CA ARG A 62 23.44 17.42 1.30
C ARG A 62 24.62 18.35 1.10
N SER A 63 24.43 19.67 1.17
CA SER A 63 25.52 20.64 1.08
C SER A 63 26.59 20.48 2.16
N LYS A 64 26.23 19.82 3.28
CA LYS A 64 27.13 19.53 4.42
C LYS A 64 27.57 18.06 4.48
N ASN A 65 27.20 17.22 3.48
CA ASN A 65 27.41 15.76 3.47
C ASN A 65 26.84 15.03 4.70
N LEU A 66 25.68 15.49 5.20
CA LEU A 66 25.01 14.94 6.39
C LEU A 66 23.72 14.15 6.04
N GLN A 67 23.40 13.99 4.74
CA GLN A 67 22.22 13.28 4.29
C GLN A 67 22.33 11.76 4.47
N LYS A 68 21.19 11.11 4.65
CA LYS A 68 21.08 9.65 4.59
C LYS A 68 21.18 9.13 3.14
N PRO A 69 21.48 7.83 2.92
CA PRO A 69 21.67 7.28 1.57
C PRO A 69 20.50 7.45 0.61
N PHE A 70 19.26 7.47 1.13
CA PHE A 70 18.03 7.57 0.32
C PHE A 70 17.30 8.91 0.51
N ALA A 71 18.00 9.91 1.05
CA ALA A 71 17.45 11.22 1.35
C ALA A 71 16.86 11.90 0.11
N GLY A 72 15.66 12.44 0.26
CA GLY A 72 14.98 13.22 -0.76
C GLY A 72 14.00 12.45 -1.62
N ILE A 73 13.85 11.12 -1.47
CA ILE A 73 12.79 10.36 -2.13
C ILE A 73 11.44 10.83 -1.59
N PRO A 74 10.50 11.28 -2.45
CA PRO A 74 9.14 11.59 -2.03
C PRO A 74 8.28 10.33 -1.97
N ILE A 75 7.44 10.24 -0.93
CA ILE A 75 6.54 9.11 -0.73
C ILE A 75 5.14 9.56 -0.33
N GLY A 76 4.11 8.93 -0.94
CA GLY A 76 2.72 9.10 -0.54
C GLY A 76 2.32 8.11 0.54
N ILE A 77 1.49 8.53 1.48
CA ILE A 77 1.05 7.71 2.61
C ILE A 77 -0.47 7.53 2.57
N LYS A 78 -0.95 6.29 2.52
CA LYS A 78 -2.39 5.99 2.55
C LYS A 78 -3.07 6.61 3.77
N ASP A 79 -4.29 7.13 3.60
CA ASP A 79 -5.01 7.89 4.60
C ASP A 79 -5.66 7.06 5.72
N ILE A 80 -5.06 5.93 6.08
CA ILE A 80 -5.31 5.19 7.32
C ILE A 80 -4.04 5.05 8.16
N ILE A 81 -2.92 5.59 7.67
CA ILE A 81 -1.61 5.53 8.31
C ILE A 81 -1.35 6.90 8.94
N ASP A 82 -1.11 6.94 10.23
CA ASP A 82 -0.96 8.16 10.99
C ASP A 82 0.31 8.91 10.62
N THR A 83 0.13 10.22 10.40
CA THR A 83 1.21 11.18 10.17
C THR A 83 0.93 12.42 11.01
N LYS A 84 1.89 12.87 11.81
CA LYS A 84 1.70 14.03 12.71
C LYS A 84 1.46 15.36 11.99
N ASP A 85 1.89 15.45 10.73
CA ASP A 85 1.85 16.70 9.96
C ASP A 85 0.56 16.85 9.13
N PHE A 86 -0.18 15.75 8.91
CA PHE A 86 -1.39 15.72 8.12
C PHE A 86 -2.54 15.10 8.91
N PRO A 87 -3.80 15.41 8.59
CA PRO A 87 -4.94 14.64 9.07
C PRO A 87 -4.85 13.17 8.63
N THR A 88 -5.50 12.29 9.37
CA THR A 88 -5.73 10.89 8.99
C THR A 88 -7.21 10.61 9.21
N GLU A 89 -7.99 10.70 8.14
CA GLU A 89 -9.46 10.68 8.20
C GLU A 89 -10.08 9.36 7.76
N ASN A 90 -9.24 8.35 7.47
CA ASN A 90 -9.67 7.00 7.10
C ASN A 90 -10.65 6.94 5.92
N GLY A 91 -10.71 7.98 5.08
CA GLY A 91 -11.69 8.10 4.01
C GLY A 91 -13.15 8.17 4.50
N SER A 92 -13.40 8.51 5.76
CA SER A 92 -14.71 8.48 6.39
C SER A 92 -15.14 9.84 6.94
N LYS A 93 -16.41 10.17 6.78
CA LYS A 93 -17.03 11.36 7.39
C LYS A 93 -16.95 11.34 8.92
N THR A 94 -16.92 10.17 9.53
CA THR A 94 -16.84 10.00 10.98
C THR A 94 -15.47 10.39 11.57
N CYS A 95 -14.46 10.55 10.71
CA CYS A 95 -13.08 10.87 11.12
C CYS A 95 -12.62 12.26 10.65
N ILE A 96 -13.52 13.10 10.14
CA ILE A 96 -13.17 14.45 9.66
C ILE A 96 -12.51 15.26 10.78
N GLY A 97 -11.34 15.85 10.46
CA GLY A 97 -10.54 16.63 11.39
C GLY A 97 -9.67 15.81 12.35
N ARG A 98 -9.67 14.46 12.25
CA ARG A 98 -8.78 13.64 13.05
C ARG A 98 -7.32 13.92 12.69
N LYS A 99 -6.58 14.45 13.65
CA LYS A 99 -5.16 14.79 13.51
C LYS A 99 -4.33 13.98 14.50
N PRO A 100 -3.54 13.01 14.03
CA PRO A 100 -2.65 12.22 14.89
C PRO A 100 -1.63 13.08 15.60
N LYS A 101 -1.27 12.74 16.82
CA LYS A 101 -0.20 13.41 17.58
C LYS A 101 1.18 12.91 17.20
N GLU A 102 1.27 11.67 16.73
CA GLU A 102 2.49 10.98 16.39
C GLU A 102 2.41 10.35 15.00
N ASP A 103 3.56 10.10 14.41
CA ASP A 103 3.69 9.30 13.21
C ASP A 103 3.50 7.81 13.52
N ALA A 104 2.93 7.04 12.60
CA ALA A 104 3.01 5.59 12.60
C ALA A 104 4.48 5.14 12.59
N HIS A 105 4.77 3.93 13.12
CA HIS A 105 6.14 3.43 13.20
C HIS A 105 6.88 3.48 11.86
N LEU A 106 6.25 2.97 10.79
CA LEU A 106 6.85 3.01 9.45
C LEU A 106 7.11 4.44 8.95
N VAL A 107 6.30 5.43 9.33
CA VAL A 107 6.50 6.84 8.97
C VAL A 107 7.67 7.43 9.75
N LYS A 108 7.84 7.07 11.03
CA LYS A 108 9.04 7.45 11.83
C LYS A 108 10.31 6.97 11.14
N LEU A 109 10.36 5.69 10.72
CA LEU A 109 11.50 5.11 10.00
C LEU A 109 11.80 5.83 8.66
N LEU A 110 10.76 6.17 7.89
CA LEU A 110 10.92 6.93 6.66
C LEU A 110 11.55 8.30 6.93
N ARG A 111 11.07 9.05 7.94
CA ARG A 111 11.63 10.37 8.30
C ARG A 111 13.06 10.27 8.82
N GLU A 112 13.41 9.25 9.60
CA GLU A 112 14.76 8.99 10.08
C GLU A 112 15.75 8.76 8.94
N ASN A 113 15.25 8.33 7.78
CA ASN A 113 16.01 8.14 6.56
C ASN A 113 15.91 9.32 5.58
N ASP A 114 15.45 10.48 6.04
CA ASP A 114 15.33 11.69 5.24
C ASP A 114 14.41 11.54 4.00
N ILE A 115 13.41 10.64 4.08
CA ILE A 115 12.37 10.49 3.07
C ILE A 115 11.34 11.63 3.20
N ILE A 116 10.93 12.21 2.09
CA ILE A 116 9.94 13.31 2.06
C ILE A 116 8.53 12.71 2.14
N ILE A 117 7.82 12.94 3.25
CA ILE A 117 6.39 12.61 3.33
C ILE A 117 5.62 13.65 2.51
N PHE A 118 5.15 13.21 1.33
CA PHE A 118 4.59 14.14 0.35
C PHE A 118 3.15 14.54 0.66
N GLY A 119 2.35 13.60 1.19
CA GLY A 119 0.96 13.83 1.54
C GLY A 119 0.22 12.54 1.84
N LYS A 120 -1.12 12.67 2.01
CA LYS A 120 -2.02 11.55 2.28
C LYS A 120 -2.75 11.17 1.00
N CYS A 121 -2.63 9.88 0.64
CA CYS A 121 -3.31 9.31 -0.52
C CYS A 121 -4.69 8.81 -0.14
N VAL A 122 -5.67 9.01 -1.03
CA VAL A 122 -7.06 8.57 -0.84
C VAL A 122 -7.12 7.07 -0.54
N THR A 123 -7.96 6.73 0.40
CA THR A 123 -8.40 5.36 0.72
C THR A 123 -9.90 5.23 0.53
N THR A 124 -10.41 4.03 0.32
CA THR A 124 -11.82 3.76 0.53
C THR A 124 -12.16 3.87 2.02
N GLU A 125 -13.43 4.10 2.37
CA GLU A 125 -13.84 4.30 3.76
C GLU A 125 -13.38 3.14 4.65
N PHE A 126 -12.61 3.46 5.71
CA PHE A 126 -11.94 2.52 6.61
C PHE A 126 -11.18 1.40 5.88
N ALA A 127 -10.65 1.70 4.68
CA ALA A 127 -10.00 0.74 3.81
C ALA A 127 -10.86 -0.51 3.47
N LEU A 128 -12.19 -0.38 3.50
CA LEU A 128 -13.15 -1.43 3.13
C LEU A 128 -13.55 -1.35 1.65
N SER A 129 -14.84 -1.51 1.35
CA SER A 129 -15.31 -1.66 -0.04
C SER A 129 -16.03 -0.44 -0.61
N ALA A 130 -16.34 0.57 0.23
CA ALA A 130 -17.00 1.79 -0.25
C ALA A 130 -16.08 2.57 -1.20
N PRO A 131 -16.47 2.81 -2.47
CA PRO A 131 -15.60 3.47 -3.43
C PRO A 131 -15.27 4.90 -2.98
N GLY A 132 -14.01 5.29 -3.14
CA GLY A 132 -13.56 6.68 -2.99
C GLY A 132 -13.69 7.46 -4.30
N LYS A 133 -13.20 8.71 -4.27
CA LYS A 133 -13.27 9.64 -5.41
C LYS A 133 -12.24 9.33 -6.53
N THR A 134 -11.16 8.61 -6.21
CA THR A 134 -10.02 8.40 -7.10
C THR A 134 -10.41 7.64 -8.36
N LYS A 135 -9.91 8.11 -9.49
CA LYS A 135 -10.07 7.49 -10.81
C LYS A 135 -8.77 6.83 -11.27
N ASN A 136 -8.89 5.84 -12.16
CA ASN A 136 -7.73 5.18 -12.74
C ASN A 136 -7.05 6.12 -13.76
N PRO A 137 -5.77 6.48 -13.60
CA PRO A 137 -5.11 7.41 -14.52
C PRO A 137 -4.97 6.88 -15.95
N ASN A 138 -5.04 5.54 -16.16
CA ASN A 138 -5.01 4.93 -17.48
C ASN A 138 -6.36 5.00 -18.21
N ASN A 139 -7.48 5.07 -17.44
CA ASN A 139 -8.82 5.27 -17.95
C ASN A 139 -9.70 5.90 -16.85
N LEU A 140 -9.98 7.18 -16.97
CA LEU A 140 -10.70 7.97 -15.96
C LEU A 140 -12.15 7.51 -15.71
N GLU A 141 -12.72 6.69 -16.57
CA GLU A 141 -14.04 6.08 -16.39
C GLU A 141 -13.99 4.80 -15.53
N CYS A 142 -12.78 4.31 -15.22
CA CYS A 142 -12.57 3.09 -14.47
C CYS A 142 -12.08 3.37 -13.04
N THR A 143 -12.38 2.43 -12.14
CA THR A 143 -11.82 2.44 -10.79
C THR A 143 -10.31 2.13 -10.81
N PRO A 144 -9.51 2.78 -9.96
CA PRO A 144 -8.11 2.39 -9.76
C PRO A 144 -7.97 1.12 -8.91
N GLY A 145 -9.08 0.49 -8.54
CA GLY A 145 -9.11 -0.53 -7.50
C GLY A 145 -8.96 0.09 -6.10
N GLY A 146 -9.09 -0.74 -5.09
CA GLY A 146 -9.02 -0.30 -3.68
C GLY A 146 -8.53 -1.44 -2.76
N SER A 147 -8.39 -1.10 -1.52
CA SER A 147 -8.70 0.14 -0.81
C SER A 147 -7.62 1.24 -0.91
N SER A 148 -6.38 0.93 -1.29
CA SER A 148 -5.28 1.89 -1.45
C SER A 148 -5.35 2.61 -2.82
N SER A 149 -6.52 3.15 -3.15
CA SER A 149 -6.85 3.73 -4.46
C SER A 149 -5.91 4.86 -4.86
N GLY A 150 -5.82 5.88 -4.03
CA GLY A 150 -4.96 7.04 -4.29
C GLY A 150 -3.47 6.71 -4.27
N SER A 151 -3.03 5.77 -3.39
CA SER A 151 -1.62 5.35 -3.34
C SER A 151 -1.15 4.75 -4.68
N ALA A 152 -1.96 3.86 -5.27
CA ALA A 152 -1.63 3.26 -6.55
C ALA A 152 -1.77 4.25 -7.71
N ALA A 153 -2.87 5.03 -7.74
CA ALA A 153 -3.11 6.00 -8.80
C ALA A 153 -2.03 7.09 -8.88
N ALA A 154 -1.57 7.63 -7.73
CA ALA A 154 -0.52 8.64 -7.68
C ALA A 154 0.82 8.15 -8.26
N VAL A 155 1.18 6.88 -8.02
CA VAL A 155 2.39 6.27 -8.57
C VAL A 155 2.24 6.00 -10.07
N ALA A 156 1.09 5.47 -10.49
CA ALA A 156 0.81 5.19 -11.90
C ALA A 156 0.79 6.47 -12.75
N ASP A 157 0.19 7.55 -12.23
CA ASP A 157 0.14 8.85 -12.89
C ASP A 157 1.45 9.66 -12.76
N LYS A 158 2.50 9.09 -12.17
CA LYS A 158 3.81 9.73 -11.99
C LYS A 158 3.79 10.99 -11.12
N MET A 159 2.77 11.15 -10.30
CA MET A 159 2.69 12.21 -9.30
C MET A 159 3.78 12.10 -8.25
N ILE A 160 4.19 10.86 -7.95
CA ILE A 160 5.27 10.47 -7.04
C ILE A 160 5.89 9.15 -7.51
N PRO A 161 7.16 8.86 -7.17
CA PRO A 161 7.79 7.60 -7.55
C PRO A 161 7.33 6.41 -6.70
N THR A 162 6.99 6.63 -5.42
CA THR A 162 6.68 5.57 -4.46
C THR A 162 5.52 5.96 -3.54
N SER A 163 4.78 4.97 -3.02
CA SER A 163 3.76 5.19 -1.99
C SER A 163 3.59 3.97 -1.09
N ILE A 164 3.00 4.20 0.10
CA ILE A 164 2.60 3.14 1.04
C ILE A 164 1.09 2.95 0.97
N GLY A 165 0.69 1.70 0.88
CA GLY A 165 -0.68 1.25 1.05
C GLY A 165 -0.80 0.20 2.15
N THR A 166 -1.99 -0.38 2.28
CA THR A 166 -2.26 -1.50 3.20
C THR A 166 -3.13 -2.55 2.52
N GLN A 167 -3.04 -3.78 2.98
CA GLN A 167 -3.85 -4.89 2.50
C GLN A 167 -4.35 -5.75 3.65
N THR A 168 -5.66 -5.99 3.65
CA THR A 168 -6.33 -7.00 4.47
C THR A 168 -6.78 -8.17 3.60
N GLY A 169 -7.34 -7.90 2.42
CA GLY A 169 -7.68 -8.89 1.40
C GLY A 169 -6.80 -8.76 0.16
N GLY A 170 -7.05 -7.76 -0.69
CA GLY A 170 -6.32 -7.54 -1.95
C GLY A 170 -5.84 -6.10 -2.14
N SER A 171 -5.87 -5.27 -1.09
CA SER A 171 -5.81 -3.81 -1.20
C SER A 171 -4.43 -3.20 -1.48
N VAL A 172 -3.39 -4.00 -1.70
CA VAL A 172 -2.10 -3.61 -2.31
C VAL A 172 -2.00 -4.20 -3.72
N LEU A 173 -2.20 -5.49 -3.86
CA LEU A 173 -1.98 -6.17 -5.15
C LEU A 173 -3.02 -5.79 -6.20
N ARG A 174 -4.30 -5.68 -5.81
CA ARG A 174 -5.39 -5.32 -6.74
C ARG A 174 -5.24 -3.91 -7.32
N PRO A 175 -5.06 -2.82 -6.52
CA PRO A 175 -4.82 -1.50 -7.10
C PRO A 175 -3.55 -1.43 -7.94
N ALA A 176 -2.49 -2.15 -7.59
CA ALA A 176 -1.28 -2.23 -8.40
C ALA A 176 -1.57 -2.81 -9.79
N SER A 177 -2.28 -3.93 -9.84
CA SER A 177 -2.69 -4.59 -11.08
C SER A 177 -3.57 -3.68 -11.94
N TYR A 178 -4.58 -3.03 -11.34
CA TYR A 178 -5.51 -2.15 -12.06
C TYR A 178 -4.83 -0.91 -12.66
N ASN A 179 -3.77 -0.43 -12.03
CA ASN A 179 -3.04 0.76 -12.46
C ASN A 179 -1.77 0.44 -13.27
N GLY A 180 -1.43 -0.84 -13.47
CA GLY A 180 -0.25 -1.25 -14.24
C GLY A 180 1.08 -0.91 -13.56
N ILE A 181 1.15 -1.00 -12.24
CA ILE A 181 2.34 -0.75 -11.44
C ILE A 181 2.68 -1.96 -10.56
N ILE A 182 3.81 -1.90 -9.87
CA ILE A 182 4.24 -2.95 -8.94
C ILE A 182 3.66 -2.65 -7.55
N GLY A 183 2.97 -3.63 -6.98
CA GLY A 183 2.56 -3.65 -5.57
C GLY A 183 3.24 -4.80 -4.84
N PHE A 184 3.88 -4.49 -3.73
CA PHE A 184 4.56 -5.48 -2.90
C PHE A 184 3.90 -5.57 -1.52
N LYS A 185 3.34 -6.73 -1.22
CA LYS A 185 2.87 -7.11 0.11
C LYS A 185 3.89 -8.08 0.74
N PRO A 186 4.63 -7.66 1.76
CA PRO A 186 5.59 -8.54 2.42
C PRO A 186 4.90 -9.65 3.22
N THR A 187 5.69 -10.51 3.83
CA THR A 187 5.21 -11.51 4.79
C THR A 187 4.53 -10.81 5.98
N PHE A 188 3.46 -11.42 6.52
CA PHE A 188 2.78 -10.93 7.72
C PHE A 188 3.77 -10.78 8.88
N GLY A 189 3.66 -9.68 9.63
CA GLY A 189 4.57 -9.38 10.73
C GLY A 189 5.96 -8.83 10.32
N SER A 190 6.17 -8.51 9.02
CA SER A 190 7.45 -7.93 8.57
C SER A 190 7.54 -6.42 8.75
N ILE A 191 6.40 -5.73 8.67
CA ILE A 191 6.31 -4.28 8.82
C ILE A 191 5.28 -4.00 9.92
N SER A 192 5.65 -3.12 10.86
CA SER A 192 4.79 -2.73 11.97
C SER A 192 3.49 -2.06 11.51
N ARG A 193 2.40 -2.39 12.19
CA ARG A 193 1.07 -1.78 12.02
C ARG A 193 0.78 -0.72 13.09
N SER A 194 1.74 -0.40 13.98
CA SER A 194 1.59 0.64 15.00
C SER A 194 1.33 2.00 14.35
N GLY A 195 0.22 2.63 14.71
CA GLY A 195 -0.24 3.89 14.12
C GLY A 195 -0.96 3.73 12.79
N ILE A 196 -1.46 2.52 12.48
CA ILE A 196 -2.33 2.25 11.32
C ILE A 196 -3.72 1.90 11.85
N SER A 197 -4.76 2.52 11.29
CA SER A 197 -6.14 2.20 11.65
C SER A 197 -6.46 0.74 11.31
N PRO A 198 -6.80 -0.11 12.30
CA PRO A 198 -6.96 -1.54 12.09
C PRO A 198 -8.28 -1.86 11.37
N ILE A 199 -8.24 -2.93 10.55
CA ILE A 199 -9.41 -3.57 9.96
C ILE A 199 -9.55 -4.97 10.55
N SER A 200 -8.51 -5.79 10.39
CA SER A 200 -8.42 -7.13 10.93
C SER A 200 -6.98 -7.43 11.35
N TYR A 201 -6.72 -7.47 12.65
CA TYR A 201 -5.38 -7.69 13.19
C TYR A 201 -4.67 -8.95 12.66
N ARG A 202 -5.45 -9.96 12.23
CA ARG A 202 -4.91 -11.21 11.69
C ARG A 202 -4.54 -11.14 10.22
N LEU A 203 -4.98 -10.08 9.51
CA LEU A 203 -4.86 -10.00 8.06
C LEU A 203 -4.18 -8.72 7.58
N ASP A 204 -4.11 -7.68 8.41
CA ASP A 204 -3.61 -6.37 7.99
C ASP A 204 -2.10 -6.37 7.72
N HIS A 205 -1.72 -5.86 6.56
CA HIS A 205 -0.33 -5.68 6.14
C HIS A 205 -0.13 -4.28 5.56
N PRO A 206 0.93 -3.56 5.89
CA PRO A 206 1.44 -2.49 5.03
C PRO A 206 2.09 -3.06 3.77
N GLY A 207 2.09 -2.26 2.69
CA GLY A 207 2.74 -2.63 1.43
C GLY A 207 3.20 -1.41 0.66
N VAL A 208 4.04 -1.65 -0.35
CA VAL A 208 4.74 -0.61 -1.10
C VAL A 208 4.31 -0.63 -2.56
N TYR A 209 4.17 0.54 -3.16
CA TYR A 209 3.95 0.73 -4.59
C TYR A 209 5.12 1.46 -5.22
N ALA A 210 5.51 1.03 -6.41
CA ALA A 210 6.47 1.71 -7.25
C ALA A 210 6.30 1.29 -8.72
N ARG A 211 7.02 1.97 -9.62
CA ARG A 211 7.07 1.60 -11.04
C ARG A 211 8.21 0.63 -11.38
N CYS A 212 9.16 0.41 -10.48
CA CYS A 212 10.25 -0.55 -10.66
C CYS A 212 10.57 -1.31 -9.36
N ILE A 213 11.24 -2.45 -9.49
CA ILE A 213 11.60 -3.33 -8.36
C ILE A 213 12.66 -2.69 -7.45
N GLU A 214 13.57 -1.91 -8.00
CA GLU A 214 14.61 -1.22 -7.25
C GLU A 214 14.01 -0.28 -6.20
N ASP A 215 12.98 0.48 -6.56
CA ASP A 215 12.28 1.38 -5.65
C ASP A 215 11.52 0.60 -4.56
N ILE A 216 10.87 -0.51 -4.93
CA ILE A 216 10.22 -1.42 -3.96
C ILE A 216 11.25 -1.88 -2.92
N ARG A 217 12.44 -2.32 -3.38
CA ARG A 217 13.51 -2.80 -2.51
C ARG A 217 14.02 -1.71 -1.57
N ILE A 218 14.27 -0.52 -2.10
CA ILE A 218 14.73 0.63 -1.28
C ILE A 218 13.74 0.91 -0.16
N ILE A 219 12.47 1.12 -0.50
CA ILE A 219 11.46 1.51 0.50
C ILE A 219 11.19 0.37 1.49
N SER A 220 11.09 -0.88 1.01
CA SER A 220 10.86 -2.03 1.88
C SER A 220 11.99 -2.23 2.90
N ASN A 221 13.25 -2.06 2.49
CA ASN A 221 14.39 -2.13 3.40
C ASN A 221 14.37 -1.05 4.50
N LEU A 222 13.78 0.11 4.22
CA LEU A 222 13.68 1.19 5.20
C LEU A 222 12.60 0.93 6.26
N ILE A 223 11.52 0.23 5.91
CA ILE A 223 10.34 0.08 6.79
C ILE A 223 10.21 -1.32 7.41
N ILE A 224 10.98 -2.31 6.95
CA ILE A 224 11.07 -3.64 7.59
C ILE A 224 12.01 -3.52 8.79
N SER A 225 11.41 -3.25 9.95
CA SER A 225 12.13 -3.10 11.22
C SER A 225 11.22 -3.53 12.36
N TYR A 226 11.78 -4.20 13.36
CA TYR A 226 11.04 -4.68 14.52
C TYR A 226 10.49 -3.51 15.35
N ASP A 227 9.25 -3.67 15.81
CA ASP A 227 8.55 -2.76 16.71
C ASP A 227 7.90 -3.57 17.83
N GLU A 228 8.33 -3.36 19.06
CA GLU A 228 7.81 -4.05 20.23
C GLU A 228 6.33 -3.76 20.53
N ASN A 229 5.77 -2.70 19.93
CA ASN A 229 4.36 -2.31 20.11
C ASN A 229 3.41 -3.06 19.16
N ASP A 230 3.92 -3.78 18.15
CA ASP A 230 3.14 -4.67 17.31
C ASP A 230 3.47 -6.15 17.64
N TYR A 231 2.64 -6.77 18.47
CA TYR A 231 2.87 -8.11 19.01
C TYR A 231 2.88 -9.25 17.99
N ASP A 232 2.42 -9.00 16.77
CA ASP A 232 2.45 -10.00 15.68
C ASP A 232 3.72 -9.90 14.82
N MET A 233 4.68 -9.01 15.16
CA MET A 233 5.90 -8.87 14.38
C MET A 233 6.86 -10.05 14.52
N ILE A 234 7.46 -10.40 13.39
CA ILE A 234 8.54 -11.39 13.34
C ILE A 234 9.84 -10.74 13.82
N ASN A 235 10.36 -11.23 14.93
CA ASN A 235 11.64 -10.75 15.46
C ASN A 235 12.81 -11.22 14.57
N ASN A 236 13.85 -10.37 14.45
CA ASN A 236 15.07 -10.66 13.68
C ASN A 236 14.85 -10.92 12.17
N LEU A 237 13.78 -10.38 11.58
CA LEU A 237 13.63 -10.41 10.13
C LEU A 237 14.66 -9.48 9.49
N SER A 238 15.48 -10.02 8.59
CA SER A 238 16.35 -9.22 7.73
C SER A 238 16.12 -9.63 6.29
N LEU A 239 16.06 -8.64 5.39
CA LEU A 239 16.07 -8.91 3.95
C LEU A 239 17.49 -9.34 3.56
N LYS A 240 17.73 -10.65 3.50
CA LYS A 240 18.98 -11.18 2.97
C LYS A 240 18.96 -11.14 1.45
N GLU A 241 19.96 -10.54 0.85
CA GLU A 241 20.17 -10.67 -0.58
C GLU A 241 20.78 -12.05 -0.86
N ASN A 242 19.95 -13.01 -1.22
CA ASN A 242 20.43 -14.24 -1.84
C ASN A 242 20.50 -13.96 -3.35
N ILE A 243 21.70 -13.78 -3.86
CA ILE A 243 21.93 -13.73 -5.30
C ILE A 243 21.82 -15.15 -5.81
N VAL A 244 20.69 -15.46 -6.46
CA VAL A 244 20.48 -16.72 -7.17
C VAL A 244 20.67 -16.44 -8.65
N GLU A 245 21.43 -17.29 -9.36
CA GLU A 245 21.58 -17.17 -10.79
C GLU A 245 20.23 -17.30 -11.50
N LYS A 246 19.97 -16.47 -12.51
CA LYS A 246 18.66 -16.44 -13.19
C LYS A 246 18.27 -17.78 -13.82
N SER A 247 19.26 -18.59 -14.21
CA SER A 247 19.08 -19.94 -14.75
C SER A 247 18.46 -20.92 -13.77
N ASP A 248 18.60 -20.67 -12.47
CA ASP A 248 18.19 -21.58 -11.40
C ASP A 248 16.78 -21.31 -10.87
N TYR A 249 16.12 -20.24 -11.37
CA TYR A 249 14.74 -19.95 -10.98
C TYR A 249 13.78 -20.99 -11.54
N LYS A 250 12.97 -21.55 -10.63
CA LYS A 250 11.79 -22.37 -10.95
C LYS A 250 10.55 -21.57 -10.60
N PHE A 251 9.62 -21.51 -11.53
CA PHE A 251 8.37 -20.78 -11.35
C PHE A 251 7.20 -21.75 -11.20
N ALA A 252 6.26 -21.44 -10.34
CA ALA A 252 4.99 -22.14 -10.23
C ALA A 252 3.87 -21.28 -10.82
N PHE A 253 3.03 -21.87 -11.68
CA PHE A 253 1.75 -21.29 -12.04
C PHE A 253 0.66 -21.96 -11.21
N VAL A 254 -0.10 -21.17 -10.46
CA VAL A 254 -1.12 -21.68 -9.54
C VAL A 254 -2.47 -21.08 -9.88
N LYS A 255 -3.41 -21.93 -10.32
CA LYS A 255 -4.82 -21.58 -10.47
C LYS A 255 -5.50 -21.67 -9.09
N GLY A 256 -5.35 -20.59 -8.30
CA GLY A 256 -5.86 -20.52 -6.92
C GLY A 256 -7.40 -20.48 -6.84
N PRO A 257 -7.99 -20.46 -5.62
CA PRO A 257 -9.45 -20.52 -5.41
C PRO A 257 -10.25 -19.38 -6.05
N ALA A 258 -9.60 -18.27 -6.40
CA ALA A 258 -10.22 -17.16 -7.11
C ALA A 258 -10.21 -17.33 -8.65
N TRP A 259 -9.40 -18.22 -9.20
CA TRP A 259 -9.23 -18.39 -10.65
C TRP A 259 -10.54 -18.62 -11.41
N PRO A 260 -11.51 -19.45 -10.93
CA PRO A 260 -12.78 -19.65 -11.64
C PRO A 260 -13.62 -18.37 -11.79
N LYS A 261 -13.38 -17.35 -10.94
CA LYS A 261 -14.10 -16.06 -10.95
C LYS A 261 -13.43 -15.01 -11.82
N GLY A 262 -12.27 -15.31 -12.40
CA GLY A 262 -11.55 -14.39 -13.27
C GLY A 262 -12.19 -14.29 -14.65
N ASP A 263 -12.07 -13.13 -15.28
CA ASP A 263 -12.52 -12.90 -16.66
C ASP A 263 -11.70 -13.74 -17.64
N GLU A 264 -12.31 -14.13 -18.77
CA GLU A 264 -11.66 -14.97 -19.79
C GLU A 264 -10.43 -14.28 -20.36
N ASP A 265 -10.51 -12.99 -20.70
CA ASP A 265 -9.37 -12.22 -21.19
C ASP A 265 -8.16 -12.26 -20.23
N MET A 266 -8.40 -12.23 -18.90
CA MET A 266 -7.34 -12.35 -17.91
C MET A 266 -6.73 -13.76 -17.94
N LYS A 267 -7.54 -14.80 -18.02
CA LYS A 267 -7.09 -16.20 -18.08
C LYS A 267 -6.26 -16.45 -19.34
N GLU A 268 -6.77 -16.02 -20.50
CA GLU A 268 -6.08 -16.11 -21.79
C GLU A 268 -4.72 -15.39 -21.77
N ASN A 269 -4.67 -14.18 -21.22
CA ASN A 269 -3.41 -13.43 -21.10
C ASN A 269 -2.37 -14.15 -20.22
N PHE A 270 -2.79 -14.79 -19.12
CA PHE A 270 -1.88 -15.57 -18.28
C PHE A 270 -1.39 -16.84 -19.02
N GLU A 271 -2.27 -17.57 -19.65
CA GLU A 271 -1.93 -18.79 -20.41
C GLU A 271 -1.02 -18.46 -21.61
N ASP A 272 -1.31 -17.37 -22.33
CA ASP A 272 -0.47 -16.87 -23.41
C ASP A 272 0.93 -16.46 -22.93
N PHE A 273 1.02 -15.72 -21.83
CA PHE A 273 2.31 -15.38 -21.20
C PHE A 273 3.11 -16.64 -20.85
N ILE A 274 2.48 -17.64 -20.23
CA ILE A 274 3.15 -18.89 -19.85
C ILE A 274 3.65 -19.63 -21.07
N SER A 275 2.81 -19.78 -22.10
CA SER A 275 3.13 -20.50 -23.34
C SER A 275 4.29 -19.85 -24.12
N LYS A 276 4.37 -18.52 -24.12
CA LYS A 276 5.39 -17.74 -24.83
C LYS A 276 6.65 -17.50 -24.00
N SER A 277 6.57 -17.67 -22.68
CA SER A 277 7.73 -17.47 -21.81
C SER A 277 8.76 -18.58 -22.04
N LYS A 278 10.04 -18.20 -21.93
CA LYS A 278 11.16 -19.16 -21.91
C LYS A 278 11.54 -19.58 -20.47
N LEU A 279 10.66 -19.28 -19.50
CA LEU A 279 10.88 -19.55 -18.10
C LEU A 279 10.55 -21.02 -17.78
N ASN A 280 11.24 -21.58 -16.80
CA ASN A 280 10.93 -22.92 -16.28
C ASN A 280 9.70 -22.81 -15.35
N ILE A 281 8.49 -22.93 -15.93
CA ILE A 281 7.22 -22.81 -15.22
C ILE A 281 6.56 -24.18 -15.12
N THR A 282 6.15 -24.53 -13.90
CA THR A 282 5.35 -25.74 -13.64
C THR A 282 3.97 -25.33 -13.12
N GLU A 283 2.91 -25.88 -13.71
CA GLU A 283 1.55 -25.72 -13.16
C GLU A 283 1.41 -26.58 -11.90
N ILE A 284 0.93 -25.97 -10.82
CA ILE A 284 0.77 -26.63 -9.51
C ILE A 284 -0.70 -26.50 -9.07
N THR A 285 -1.26 -27.62 -8.63
CA THR A 285 -2.55 -27.67 -7.97
C THR A 285 -2.38 -27.51 -6.46
N LEU A 286 -3.14 -26.60 -5.86
CA LEU A 286 -3.15 -26.44 -4.40
C LEU A 286 -3.80 -27.64 -3.71
N PRO A 287 -3.38 -27.97 -2.48
CA PRO A 287 -4.07 -28.98 -1.66
C PRO A 287 -5.54 -28.60 -1.35
N GLU A 288 -6.38 -29.59 -1.09
CA GLU A 288 -7.81 -29.39 -0.73
C GLU A 288 -8.03 -28.45 0.46
N SER A 289 -7.03 -28.31 1.35
CA SER A 289 -7.09 -27.34 2.47
C SER A 289 -7.30 -25.90 2.01
N PHE A 290 -7.01 -25.57 0.74
CA PHE A 290 -7.22 -24.24 0.15
C PHE A 290 -8.61 -24.02 -0.42
N ASP A 291 -9.47 -25.04 -0.56
CA ASP A 291 -10.79 -24.93 -1.20
C ASP A 291 -11.69 -23.88 -0.49
N ASN A 292 -11.61 -23.82 0.83
CA ASN A 292 -12.36 -22.88 1.64
C ASN A 292 -11.56 -21.57 1.98
N ALA A 293 -10.44 -21.33 1.32
CA ALA A 293 -9.56 -20.19 1.65
C ALA A 293 -10.30 -18.84 1.59
N LEU A 294 -11.12 -18.61 0.57
CA LEU A 294 -11.87 -17.36 0.40
C LEU A 294 -12.94 -17.20 1.50
N GLN A 295 -13.64 -18.27 1.86
CA GLN A 295 -14.64 -18.24 2.92
C GLN A 295 -14.01 -17.99 4.30
N ASN A 296 -12.96 -18.73 4.63
CA ASN A 296 -12.23 -18.53 5.88
C ASN A 296 -11.68 -17.10 5.99
N HIS A 297 -11.09 -16.58 4.90
CA HIS A 297 -10.62 -15.21 4.85
C HIS A 297 -11.77 -14.21 5.11
N GLU A 298 -12.94 -14.39 4.51
CA GLU A 298 -14.07 -13.50 4.69
C GLU A 298 -14.59 -13.51 6.14
N ILE A 299 -14.70 -14.67 6.75
CA ILE A 299 -15.09 -14.84 8.15
C ILE A 299 -14.11 -14.11 9.08
N ILE A 300 -12.81 -14.35 8.93
CA ILE A 300 -11.76 -13.71 9.74
C ILE A 300 -11.79 -12.18 9.54
N MET A 301 -11.94 -11.72 8.31
CA MET A 301 -12.00 -10.30 7.99
C MET A 301 -13.23 -9.62 8.60
N ASN A 302 -14.43 -10.21 8.47
CA ASN A 302 -15.67 -9.65 9.01
C ASN A 302 -15.65 -9.56 10.54
N GLY A 303 -15.15 -10.58 11.23
CA GLY A 303 -14.95 -10.55 12.66
C GLY A 303 -13.99 -9.43 13.11
N GLY A 304 -12.90 -9.25 12.37
CA GLY A 304 -11.94 -8.15 12.56
C GLY A 304 -12.57 -6.78 12.36
N ILE A 305 -13.33 -6.59 11.27
CA ILE A 305 -14.03 -5.34 10.93
C ILE A 305 -14.98 -4.93 12.07
N TYR A 306 -15.83 -5.86 12.53
CA TYR A 306 -16.73 -5.56 13.64
C TYR A 306 -15.97 -5.17 14.90
N SER A 307 -14.95 -5.94 15.25
CA SER A 307 -14.11 -5.65 16.44
C SER A 307 -13.51 -4.26 16.39
N SER A 308 -12.99 -3.85 15.23
CA SER A 308 -12.32 -2.56 15.03
C SER A 308 -13.28 -1.38 14.95
N LEU A 309 -14.46 -1.56 14.33
CA LEU A 309 -15.38 -0.46 13.99
C LEU A 309 -16.65 -0.44 14.83
N LYS A 310 -16.85 -1.37 15.78
CA LYS A 310 -18.07 -1.44 16.61
C LYS A 310 -18.37 -0.16 17.39
N LYS A 311 -17.34 0.61 17.78
CA LYS A 311 -17.52 1.88 18.46
C LYS A 311 -18.11 2.92 17.52
N VAL A 312 -17.49 3.13 16.36
CA VAL A 312 -17.98 4.09 15.35
C VAL A 312 -19.39 3.71 14.89
N TYR A 313 -19.65 2.42 14.66
CA TYR A 313 -20.97 1.91 14.29
C TYR A 313 -22.05 2.25 15.34
N LYS A 314 -21.72 2.23 16.64
CA LYS A 314 -22.67 2.57 17.71
C LYS A 314 -22.87 4.07 17.87
N GLU A 315 -21.83 4.86 17.69
CA GLU A 315 -21.81 6.28 18.02
C GLU A 315 -22.17 7.18 16.83
N ASP A 316 -21.90 6.74 15.58
CA ASP A 316 -21.98 7.60 14.37
C ASP A 316 -22.35 6.81 13.10
N LYS A 317 -23.30 5.86 13.24
CA LYS A 317 -23.72 4.97 12.14
C LYS A 317 -24.24 5.74 10.92
N GLU A 318 -24.95 6.84 11.13
CA GLU A 318 -25.57 7.64 10.07
C GLU A 318 -24.55 8.27 9.11
N ASN A 319 -23.32 8.48 9.54
CA ASN A 319 -22.24 9.04 8.72
C ASN A 319 -21.39 7.96 8.03
N LEU A 320 -21.68 6.68 8.28
CA LEU A 320 -21.01 5.57 7.60
C LEU A 320 -21.65 5.29 6.24
N HIS A 321 -20.83 4.91 5.28
CA HIS A 321 -21.30 4.44 3.98
C HIS A 321 -22.07 3.10 4.11
N PRO A 322 -23.16 2.87 3.35
CA PRO A 322 -23.95 1.62 3.42
C PRO A 322 -23.12 0.34 3.27
N TYR A 323 -22.11 0.32 2.39
CA TYR A 323 -21.20 -0.82 2.26
C TYR A 323 -20.38 -1.08 3.54
N THR A 324 -19.95 -0.03 4.23
CA THR A 324 -19.24 -0.15 5.50
C THR A 324 -20.15 -0.71 6.58
N ILE A 325 -21.39 -0.21 6.67
CA ILE A 325 -22.41 -0.71 7.57
C ILE A 325 -22.65 -2.21 7.34
N ASN A 326 -22.88 -2.61 6.09
CA ASN A 326 -23.10 -4.02 5.75
C ASN A 326 -21.93 -4.93 6.18
N ARG A 327 -20.69 -4.48 5.96
CA ARG A 327 -19.50 -5.26 6.39
C ARG A 327 -19.40 -5.38 7.90
N ILE A 328 -19.75 -4.33 8.64
CA ILE A 328 -19.78 -4.37 10.12
C ILE A 328 -20.87 -5.32 10.62
N GLU A 329 -22.07 -5.25 10.02
CA GLU A 329 -23.20 -6.10 10.38
C GLU A 329 -22.95 -7.58 10.08
N ASN A 330 -22.25 -7.92 8.99
CA ASN A 330 -21.78 -9.28 8.73
C ASN A 330 -20.87 -9.79 9.86
N GLY A 331 -19.99 -8.94 10.40
CA GLY A 331 -19.16 -9.30 11.56
C GLY A 331 -19.92 -9.37 12.88
N LEU A 332 -20.91 -8.51 13.07
CA LEU A 332 -21.80 -8.53 14.24
C LEU A 332 -22.59 -9.84 14.35
N ASN A 333 -23.05 -10.36 13.21
CA ASN A 333 -23.88 -11.57 13.14
C ASN A 333 -23.05 -12.86 13.07
N LEU A 334 -21.72 -12.75 13.13
CA LEU A 334 -20.82 -13.90 13.03
C LEU A 334 -20.86 -14.75 14.30
N ASN A 335 -20.95 -16.06 14.13
CA ASN A 335 -20.86 -17.01 15.23
C ASN A 335 -19.39 -17.14 15.70
N ALA A 336 -19.17 -17.17 17.00
CA ALA A 336 -17.82 -17.28 17.57
C ALA A 336 -17.13 -18.61 17.17
N SER A 337 -17.88 -19.73 17.08
CA SER A 337 -17.32 -21.00 16.61
C SER A 337 -16.84 -20.92 15.19
N ASP A 338 -17.61 -20.30 14.27
CA ASP A 338 -17.24 -20.18 12.87
C ASP A 338 -15.93 -19.35 12.70
N TYR A 339 -15.77 -18.31 13.55
CA TYR A 339 -14.54 -17.51 13.55
C TYR A 339 -13.32 -18.32 14.01
N VAL A 340 -13.46 -19.13 15.07
CA VAL A 340 -12.39 -20.00 15.57
C VAL A 340 -12.03 -21.06 14.53
N ASP A 341 -13.03 -21.70 13.94
CA ASP A 341 -12.84 -22.73 12.91
C ASP A 341 -12.13 -22.15 11.66
N ALA A 342 -12.49 -20.93 11.24
CA ALA A 342 -11.84 -20.26 10.13
C ALA A 342 -10.34 -19.98 10.40
N ILE A 343 -10.00 -19.57 11.64
CA ILE A 343 -8.59 -19.38 12.04
C ILE A 343 -7.83 -20.70 12.04
N GLU A 344 -8.41 -21.77 12.62
CA GLU A 344 -7.75 -23.08 12.66
C GLU A 344 -7.57 -23.68 11.24
N ASN A 345 -8.55 -23.48 10.36
CA ASN A 345 -8.44 -23.88 8.96
C ASN A 345 -7.35 -23.08 8.22
N ALA A 346 -7.26 -21.77 8.45
CA ALA A 346 -6.22 -20.95 7.84
C ALA A 346 -4.79 -21.36 8.26
N LYS A 347 -4.60 -21.92 9.46
CA LYS A 347 -3.30 -22.45 9.89
C LYS A 347 -2.89 -23.74 9.17
N LYS A 348 -3.83 -24.45 8.56
CA LYS A 348 -3.59 -25.71 7.83
C LYS A 348 -3.25 -25.50 6.36
N MET A 349 -3.41 -24.28 5.86
CA MET A 349 -3.03 -23.86 4.51
C MET A 349 -1.56 -23.49 4.41
#